data_a0e048479f2f67b41b894ea095aaafe5
#
_entry.id   a0e048479f2f67b41b894ea095aaafe5
#
_cell.length_a   1.000
_cell.length_b   1.000
_cell.length_c   1.000
_cell.angle_alpha   90.00
_cell.angle_beta   90.00
_cell.angle_gamma   90.00
#
_symmetry.space_group_name_H-M   'P 1'
#
loop_
_entity.id
_entity.type
_entity.pdbx_description
1 polymer ?
#
loop_
_entity_poly.entity_id
_entity_poly.type
_entity_poly.pdbx_seq_one_letter_code
_entity_poly.pdbx_strand_id
1 'polypeptide(L)'
;MLASSLLYGLLTAASSVSAYHHAKSINYTVVTGIFQQDEPSTDPSTFNFLTSNFGLINRTYPSDSSCPDRKHSTQWQRLAHYISTLNKKAPRNERYTLFFMGRHGEGFHNAAESYFGTPAWNCYWSELDGNGTVTWADAQLTIDGIEQAKVVNKFWSHLIKDEKITPPETFYTSPLYRCLDTAKITFEGVKLPKKNPFVPVVKEFLREGISAHTCDRRHSKSFIKKNFPGFKFEKGFAEEDPYWTELFAEPRANQDARSKAVLDDILSNDDSTYISISSHSGEIGSLLRGMSPSFQCRSDIFVLTNPPVLGHREFRLSTGAAIPVLVKASTLNAPPSATTTLPYTPQKTCAAPPAIRDSSCNDCSCCT
;
A
#
# COMPACT_ATOMS: atom_id res chain seq x y z
N MET A 1 -34.17 40.93 18.57
CA MET A 1 -33.19 41.03 17.50
C MET A 1 -31.82 40.89 18.12
N LEU A 2 -31.27 39.68 18.18
CA LEU A 2 -29.92 39.39 18.62
C LEU A 2 -29.29 38.55 17.54
N ALA A 3 -28.37 39.17 16.81
CA ALA A 3 -27.58 38.52 15.76
C ALA A 3 -26.48 37.69 16.41
N SER A 4 -26.57 36.37 16.31
CA SER A 4 -25.46 35.47 16.70
C SER A 4 -24.49 35.35 15.55
N SER A 5 -23.36 36.00 15.69
CA SER A 5 -22.21 35.86 14.78
C SER A 5 -21.57 34.51 15.02
N LEU A 6 -21.76 33.57 14.11
CA LEU A 6 -20.99 32.33 14.03
C LEU A 6 -19.59 32.62 13.50
N LEU A 7 -18.61 32.67 14.41
CA LEU A 7 -17.19 32.65 14.08
C LEU A 7 -16.84 31.21 13.59
N TYR A 8 -16.72 31.06 12.29
CA TYR A 8 -16.04 29.86 11.72
C TYR A 8 -14.55 30.00 11.98
N GLY A 9 -14.07 29.30 13.01
CA GLY A 9 -12.65 29.15 13.24
C GLY A 9 -12.07 28.27 12.12
N LEU A 10 -11.25 28.86 11.24
CA LEU A 10 -10.35 28.13 10.38
C LEU A 10 -9.36 27.36 11.28
N LEU A 11 -9.65 26.11 11.59
CA LEU A 11 -8.65 25.19 12.09
C LEU A 11 -7.73 24.85 10.92
N THR A 12 -6.63 25.58 10.82
CA THR A 12 -5.49 25.18 10.01
C THR A 12 -4.91 23.90 10.66
N ALA A 13 -5.22 22.76 10.10
CA ALA A 13 -4.52 21.52 10.41
C ALA A 13 -3.08 21.61 9.86
N ALA A 14 -2.29 22.53 10.41
CA ALA A 14 -0.85 22.54 10.29
C ALA A 14 -0.31 21.62 11.38
N SER A 15 -0.40 20.32 11.15
CA SER A 15 0.12 19.39 12.14
C SER A 15 0.81 18.22 11.52
N SER A 16 2.05 18.10 11.90
CA SER A 16 2.78 16.85 12.09
C SER A 16 3.38 16.11 10.89
N VAL A 17 3.86 16.82 9.87
CA VAL A 17 5.00 16.28 9.10
C VAL A 17 6.30 16.26 9.96
N SER A 18 6.22 16.71 11.21
CA SER A 18 7.38 16.87 12.11
C SER A 18 8.06 15.56 12.54
N ALA A 19 7.44 14.41 12.39
CA ALA A 19 8.03 13.13 12.82
C ALA A 19 9.02 12.52 11.81
N TYR A 20 9.03 12.98 10.56
CA TYR A 20 9.88 12.46 9.49
C TYR A 20 11.13 13.31 9.19
N HIS A 21 11.47 14.26 10.06
CA HIS A 21 12.59 15.18 9.87
C HIS A 21 14.00 14.56 9.81
N HIS A 22 14.10 13.23 9.89
CA HIS A 22 15.39 12.53 9.77
C HIS A 22 15.45 11.53 8.61
N ALA A 23 14.41 11.43 7.78
CA ALA A 23 14.47 10.58 6.60
C ALA A 23 15.46 11.18 5.59
N LYS A 24 16.36 10.35 5.08
CA LYS A 24 17.24 10.73 3.98
C LYS A 24 16.40 10.86 2.72
N SER A 25 16.72 11.81 1.84
CA SER A 25 16.11 11.86 0.52
C SER A 25 16.59 10.66 -0.30
N ILE A 26 15.67 9.85 -0.80
CA ILE A 26 15.99 8.64 -1.56
C ILE A 26 15.26 8.70 -2.90
N ASN A 27 16.01 8.50 -3.98
CA ASN A 27 15.43 8.25 -5.30
C ASN A 27 15.23 6.76 -5.50
N TYR A 28 14.11 6.41 -6.12
CA TYR A 28 13.75 5.05 -6.44
C TYR A 28 13.70 4.82 -7.95
N THR A 29 14.11 3.62 -8.35
CA THR A 29 13.99 3.15 -9.73
C THR A 29 13.60 1.68 -9.69
N VAL A 30 12.51 1.32 -10.36
CA VAL A 30 12.12 -0.09 -10.52
C VAL A 30 13.07 -0.77 -11.49
N VAL A 31 13.54 -1.96 -11.13
CA VAL A 31 14.32 -2.83 -12.02
C VAL A 31 13.33 -3.71 -12.77
N THR A 32 13.00 -3.32 -13.99
CA THR A 32 12.00 -3.98 -14.83
C THR A 32 12.52 -5.23 -15.56
N GLY A 33 11.60 -5.98 -16.18
CA GLY A 33 11.92 -7.20 -16.94
C GLY A 33 12.27 -8.40 -16.06
N ILE A 34 11.96 -8.33 -14.76
CA ILE A 34 12.11 -9.43 -13.80
C ILE A 34 10.77 -10.16 -13.64
N PHE A 35 9.68 -9.40 -13.62
CA PHE A 35 8.34 -9.91 -13.38
C PHE A 35 7.40 -9.57 -14.54
N GLN A 36 6.39 -10.40 -14.76
CA GLN A 36 5.38 -10.15 -15.81
C GLN A 36 4.64 -8.84 -15.61
N GLN A 37 4.39 -8.43 -14.35
CA GLN A 37 3.75 -7.16 -14.02
C GLN A 37 4.56 -5.91 -14.42
N ASP A 38 5.87 -6.07 -14.67
CA ASP A 38 6.69 -4.99 -15.22
C ASP A 38 6.37 -4.74 -16.70
N GLU A 39 5.85 -5.74 -17.41
CA GLU A 39 5.63 -5.71 -18.85
C GLU A 39 4.30 -5.01 -19.20
N PRO A 40 4.31 -4.08 -20.16
CA PRO A 40 3.09 -3.39 -20.60
C PRO A 40 1.97 -4.30 -21.10
N SER A 41 2.33 -5.48 -21.63
CA SER A 41 1.39 -6.48 -22.15
C SER A 41 0.64 -7.25 -21.07
N THR A 42 1.08 -7.21 -19.81
CA THR A 42 0.40 -7.89 -18.71
C THR A 42 -0.81 -7.09 -18.26
N ASP A 43 -2.01 -7.66 -18.44
CA ASP A 43 -3.25 -7.04 -17.96
C ASP A 43 -3.45 -7.32 -16.46
N PRO A 44 -3.49 -6.26 -15.60
CA PRO A 44 -3.71 -6.43 -14.16
C PRO A 44 -5.03 -7.11 -13.80
N SER A 45 -6.06 -6.98 -14.66
CA SER A 45 -7.40 -7.53 -14.39
C SER A 45 -7.46 -9.06 -14.53
N THR A 46 -6.58 -9.62 -15.33
CA THR A 46 -6.49 -11.07 -15.61
C THR A 46 -5.27 -11.73 -14.99
N PHE A 47 -4.35 -10.94 -14.45
CA PHE A 47 -3.12 -11.45 -13.86
C PHE A 47 -3.38 -12.27 -12.60
N ASN A 48 -2.95 -13.52 -12.61
CA ASN A 48 -3.05 -14.42 -11.47
C ASN A 48 -1.64 -14.73 -10.92
N PHE A 49 -1.30 -14.07 -9.80
CA PHE A 49 0.01 -14.22 -9.16
C PHE A 49 0.28 -15.64 -8.63
N LEU A 50 -0.77 -16.39 -8.27
CA LEU A 50 -0.64 -17.77 -7.76
C LEU A 50 -0.17 -18.73 -8.83
N THR A 51 -0.76 -18.65 -10.03
CA THR A 51 -0.44 -19.57 -11.15
C THR A 51 0.77 -19.11 -11.95
N SER A 52 1.17 -17.86 -11.81
CA SER A 52 2.34 -17.28 -12.50
C SER A 52 3.62 -17.22 -11.65
N ASN A 53 3.65 -17.89 -10.49
CA ASN A 53 4.80 -17.87 -9.57
C ASN A 53 5.22 -16.44 -9.21
N PHE A 54 4.27 -15.60 -8.76
CA PHE A 54 4.42 -14.15 -8.57
C PHE A 54 4.78 -13.39 -9.86
N GLY A 55 4.51 -13.93 -11.02
CA GLY A 55 4.89 -13.35 -12.30
C GLY A 55 6.39 -13.43 -12.61
N LEU A 56 7.16 -14.22 -11.87
CA LEU A 56 8.60 -14.34 -12.11
C LEU A 56 8.89 -14.89 -13.51
N ILE A 57 9.57 -14.08 -14.32
CA ILE A 57 9.94 -14.45 -15.69
C ILE A 57 11.09 -15.44 -15.67
N ASN A 58 10.93 -16.56 -16.39
CA ASN A 58 12.04 -17.48 -16.61
C ASN A 58 13.06 -16.85 -17.57
N ARG A 59 14.20 -16.44 -17.04
CA ARG A 59 15.25 -15.74 -17.78
C ARG A 59 16.65 -16.05 -17.27
N THR A 60 17.66 -15.69 -18.04
CA THR A 60 19.05 -15.66 -17.58
C THR A 60 19.39 -14.32 -16.93
N TYR A 61 20.22 -14.35 -15.90
CA TYR A 61 20.76 -13.16 -15.25
C TYR A 61 22.25 -12.98 -15.57
N PRO A 62 22.76 -11.74 -15.60
CA PRO A 62 24.21 -11.50 -15.79
C PRO A 62 25.12 -12.20 -14.77
N SER A 63 24.55 -12.53 -13.59
CA SER A 63 25.27 -13.24 -12.52
C SER A 63 25.22 -14.76 -12.61
N ASP A 64 24.54 -15.34 -13.59
CA ASP A 64 24.35 -16.78 -13.69
C ASP A 64 25.66 -17.57 -13.88
N SER A 65 26.69 -16.94 -14.50
CA SER A 65 28.01 -17.56 -14.65
C SER A 65 28.72 -17.78 -13.32
N SER A 66 28.37 -17.00 -12.28
CA SER A 66 28.92 -17.09 -10.93
C SER A 66 27.92 -17.66 -9.92
N CYS A 67 26.75 -18.14 -10.39
CA CYS A 67 25.73 -18.73 -9.53
C CYS A 67 26.19 -20.14 -9.09
N PRO A 68 26.33 -20.38 -7.78
CA PRO A 68 26.62 -21.72 -7.29
C PRO A 68 25.50 -22.67 -7.70
N ASP A 69 25.87 -23.85 -8.20
CA ASP A 69 24.94 -24.89 -8.62
C ASP A 69 23.81 -24.44 -9.58
N ARG A 70 24.16 -23.60 -10.56
CA ARG A 70 23.21 -23.02 -11.54
C ARG A 70 22.28 -24.06 -12.16
N LYS A 71 22.78 -25.27 -12.40
CA LYS A 71 22.01 -26.34 -13.07
C LYS A 71 20.81 -26.83 -12.25
N HIS A 72 20.91 -26.77 -10.91
CA HIS A 72 19.87 -27.26 -10.00
C HIS A 72 19.17 -26.10 -9.26
N SER A 73 19.59 -24.85 -9.50
CA SER A 73 18.99 -23.69 -8.87
C SER A 73 17.66 -23.34 -9.53
N THR A 74 16.63 -23.10 -8.71
CA THR A 74 15.34 -22.55 -9.17
C THR A 74 15.49 -21.14 -9.69
N GLN A 75 14.49 -20.62 -10.40
CA GLN A 75 14.51 -19.23 -10.89
C GLN A 75 14.59 -18.24 -9.73
N TRP A 76 13.92 -18.50 -8.58
CA TRP A 76 14.01 -17.69 -7.39
C TRP A 76 15.39 -17.67 -6.75
N GLN A 77 16.08 -18.80 -6.70
CA GLN A 77 17.47 -18.85 -6.20
C GLN A 77 18.43 -18.05 -7.10
N ARG A 78 18.25 -18.14 -8.42
CA ARG A 78 19.03 -17.37 -9.38
C ARG A 78 18.76 -15.87 -9.28
N LEU A 79 17.47 -15.47 -9.07
CA LEU A 79 17.12 -14.08 -8.78
C LEU A 79 17.76 -13.58 -7.47
N ALA A 80 17.71 -14.40 -6.41
CA ALA A 80 18.34 -14.06 -5.14
C ALA A 80 19.86 -13.85 -5.29
N HIS A 81 20.54 -14.71 -6.05
CA HIS A 81 21.96 -14.53 -6.39
C HIS A 81 22.19 -13.25 -7.20
N TYR A 82 21.31 -12.93 -8.14
CA TYR A 82 21.40 -11.69 -8.92
C TYR A 82 21.26 -10.46 -8.04
N ILE A 83 20.24 -10.39 -7.17
CA ILE A 83 20.04 -9.27 -6.22
C ILE A 83 21.26 -9.13 -5.29
N SER A 84 21.77 -10.25 -4.75
CA SER A 84 22.99 -10.23 -3.92
C SER A 84 24.19 -9.67 -4.69
N THR A 85 24.32 -10.03 -5.97
CA THR A 85 25.41 -9.54 -6.84
C THR A 85 25.26 -8.03 -7.12
N LEU A 86 24.03 -7.56 -7.36
CA LEU A 86 23.73 -6.14 -7.52
C LEU A 86 24.13 -5.37 -6.26
N ASN A 87 23.70 -5.82 -5.08
CA ASN A 87 24.02 -5.18 -3.81
C ASN A 87 25.54 -5.15 -3.50
N LYS A 88 26.27 -6.23 -3.81
CA LYS A 88 27.72 -6.27 -3.64
C LYS A 88 28.48 -5.29 -4.54
N LYS A 89 27.93 -5.00 -5.72
CA LYS A 89 28.54 -4.08 -6.71
C LYS A 89 28.02 -2.65 -6.61
N ALA A 90 26.94 -2.43 -5.88
CA ALA A 90 26.34 -1.12 -5.73
C ALA A 90 27.27 -0.13 -5.02
N PRO A 91 27.29 1.15 -5.41
CA PRO A 91 27.90 2.22 -4.64
C PRO A 91 27.31 2.27 -3.22
N ARG A 92 28.05 2.84 -2.26
CA ARG A 92 27.63 2.89 -0.84
C ARG A 92 26.29 3.59 -0.59
N ASN A 93 25.88 4.48 -1.48
CA ASN A 93 24.63 5.20 -1.41
C ASN A 93 23.50 4.53 -2.21
N GLU A 94 23.72 3.36 -2.77
CA GLU A 94 22.73 2.61 -3.53
C GLU A 94 22.49 1.22 -2.94
N ARG A 95 21.25 0.74 -3.01
CA ARG A 95 20.89 -0.63 -2.68
C ARG A 95 19.70 -1.12 -3.48
N TYR A 96 19.58 -2.44 -3.59
CA TYR A 96 18.48 -3.13 -4.24
C TYR A 96 17.66 -3.87 -3.20
N THR A 97 16.36 -3.64 -3.20
CA THR A 97 15.41 -4.26 -2.27
C THR A 97 14.26 -4.86 -3.07
N LEU A 98 13.89 -6.11 -2.76
CA LEU A 98 12.72 -6.77 -3.31
C LEU A 98 11.57 -6.60 -2.32
N PHE A 99 10.57 -5.83 -2.72
CA PHE A 99 9.33 -5.69 -1.99
C PHE A 99 8.31 -6.73 -2.44
N PHE A 100 7.60 -7.33 -1.49
CA PHE A 100 6.39 -8.11 -1.71
C PHE A 100 5.22 -7.28 -1.21
N MET A 101 4.48 -6.66 -2.14
CA MET A 101 3.37 -5.76 -1.83
C MET A 101 2.06 -6.52 -1.99
N GLY A 102 1.32 -6.70 -0.89
CA GLY A 102 0.06 -7.41 -0.84
C GLY A 102 -1.11 -6.50 -0.49
N ARG A 103 -2.20 -6.58 -1.26
CA ARG A 103 -3.49 -5.99 -0.91
C ARG A 103 -4.20 -6.89 0.10
N HIS A 104 -4.87 -6.30 1.08
CA HIS A 104 -5.74 -7.03 2.01
C HIS A 104 -6.76 -7.91 1.30
N GLY A 105 -7.20 -8.99 1.95
CA GLY A 105 -8.34 -9.81 1.54
C GLY A 105 -9.63 -9.01 1.50
N GLU A 106 -10.69 -9.56 0.88
CA GLU A 106 -11.98 -8.88 0.83
C GLU A 106 -12.44 -8.49 2.23
N GLY A 107 -12.72 -7.20 2.43
CA GLY A 107 -13.31 -6.67 3.65
C GLY A 107 -14.80 -6.41 3.48
N PHE A 108 -15.53 -6.28 4.60
CA PHE A 108 -16.97 -5.97 4.57
C PHE A 108 -17.30 -4.70 3.79
N HIS A 109 -16.39 -3.71 3.72
CA HIS A 109 -16.55 -2.51 2.89
C HIS A 109 -16.55 -2.84 1.39
N ASN A 110 -15.74 -3.82 0.94
CA ASN A 110 -15.74 -4.26 -0.47
C ASN A 110 -17.03 -4.99 -0.82
N ALA A 111 -17.50 -5.88 0.07
CA ALA A 111 -18.77 -6.55 -0.10
C ALA A 111 -19.95 -5.55 -0.13
N ALA A 112 -19.91 -4.54 0.75
CA ALA A 112 -20.91 -3.47 0.78
C ALA A 112 -20.90 -2.63 -0.50
N GLU A 113 -19.73 -2.19 -0.98
CA GLU A 113 -19.59 -1.47 -2.25
C GLU A 113 -20.12 -2.31 -3.42
N SER A 114 -19.80 -3.59 -3.46
CA SER A 114 -20.31 -4.52 -4.50
C SER A 114 -21.84 -4.68 -4.44
N TYR A 115 -22.42 -4.65 -3.23
CA TYR A 115 -23.85 -4.77 -3.03
C TYR A 115 -24.60 -3.50 -3.41
N PHE A 116 -24.17 -2.33 -2.92
CA PHE A 116 -24.84 -1.05 -3.16
C PHE A 116 -24.51 -0.46 -4.54
N GLY A 117 -23.36 -0.78 -5.10
CA GLY A 117 -22.76 -0.13 -6.27
C GLY A 117 -21.93 1.09 -5.86
N THR A 118 -20.85 1.33 -6.62
CA THR A 118 -19.84 2.37 -6.29
C THR A 118 -20.45 3.77 -6.08
N PRO A 119 -21.41 4.27 -6.90
CA PRO A 119 -22.01 5.59 -6.65
C PRO A 119 -22.75 5.67 -5.32
N ALA A 120 -23.64 4.72 -5.03
CA ALA A 120 -24.40 4.70 -3.77
C ALA A 120 -23.46 4.47 -2.56
N TRP A 121 -22.43 3.66 -2.73
CA TRP A 121 -21.41 3.48 -1.73
C TRP A 121 -20.69 4.78 -1.43
N ASN A 122 -20.06 5.42 -2.43
CA ASN A 122 -19.24 6.62 -2.23
C ASN A 122 -20.02 7.83 -1.73
N CYS A 123 -21.31 7.92 -2.07
CA CYS A 123 -22.09 9.10 -1.78
C CYS A 123 -22.95 9.00 -0.51
N TYR A 124 -23.05 7.81 0.09
CA TYR A 124 -23.91 7.63 1.26
C TYR A 124 -23.43 6.50 2.18
N TRP A 125 -23.38 5.25 1.70
CA TRP A 125 -23.20 4.10 2.58
C TRP A 125 -21.85 4.05 3.24
N SER A 126 -20.79 4.51 2.55
CA SER A 126 -19.44 4.54 3.09
C SER A 126 -19.23 5.50 4.27
N GLU A 127 -20.14 6.46 4.44
CA GLU A 127 -20.09 7.44 5.54
C GLU A 127 -20.71 6.90 6.82
N LEU A 128 -21.47 5.82 6.73
CA LEU A 128 -22.05 5.12 7.87
C LEU A 128 -21.06 4.07 8.40
N ASP A 129 -21.18 3.74 9.68
CA ASP A 129 -20.39 2.66 10.27
C ASP A 129 -20.83 1.26 9.80
N GLY A 130 -22.04 1.17 9.27
CA GLY A 130 -22.68 -0.06 8.82
C GLY A 130 -24.14 0.15 8.46
N ASN A 131 -24.88 -0.93 8.20
CA ASN A 131 -26.33 -0.90 7.90
C ASN A 131 -27.20 -1.47 9.03
N GLY A 132 -26.65 -1.60 10.24
CA GLY A 132 -27.30 -2.21 11.39
C GLY A 132 -27.14 -3.74 11.48
N THR A 133 -26.82 -4.41 10.37
CA THR A 133 -26.54 -5.86 10.33
C THR A 133 -25.05 -6.14 10.13
N VAL A 134 -24.40 -5.36 9.28
CA VAL A 134 -22.98 -5.48 8.93
C VAL A 134 -22.27 -4.16 9.23
N THR A 135 -21.08 -4.24 9.82
CA THR A 135 -20.21 -3.08 10.11
C THR A 135 -19.07 -3.07 9.13
N TRP A 136 -18.82 -1.90 8.53
CA TRP A 136 -17.67 -1.67 7.65
C TRP A 136 -16.73 -0.55 8.11
N ALA A 137 -17.02 0.12 9.24
CA ALA A 137 -16.07 1.02 9.88
C ALA A 137 -14.82 0.23 10.29
N ASP A 138 -13.62 0.68 9.90
CA ASP A 138 -12.36 -0.09 9.99
C ASP A 138 -12.58 -1.58 9.67
N ALA A 139 -13.10 -1.84 8.48
CA ALA A 139 -13.71 -3.09 8.06
C ALA A 139 -12.84 -4.32 8.35
N GLN A 140 -13.45 -5.33 8.97
CA GLN A 140 -12.88 -6.67 9.07
C GLN A 140 -12.95 -7.41 7.74
N LEU A 141 -12.22 -8.53 7.62
CA LEU A 141 -12.30 -9.42 6.47
C LEU A 141 -13.64 -10.17 6.46
N THR A 142 -14.18 -10.38 5.27
CA THR A 142 -15.26 -11.36 5.04
C THR A 142 -14.71 -12.79 5.14
N ILE A 143 -15.59 -13.78 5.09
CA ILE A 143 -15.18 -15.18 4.98
C ILE A 143 -14.30 -15.38 3.74
N ASP A 144 -14.68 -14.80 2.60
CA ASP A 144 -13.91 -14.87 1.37
C ASP A 144 -12.55 -14.19 1.51
N GLY A 145 -12.48 -13.05 2.19
CA GLY A 145 -11.21 -12.37 2.47
C GLY A 145 -10.26 -13.19 3.35
N ILE A 146 -10.80 -13.90 4.34
CA ILE A 146 -10.04 -14.84 5.16
C ILE A 146 -9.50 -16.00 4.32
N GLU A 147 -10.33 -16.59 3.45
CA GLU A 147 -9.89 -17.66 2.55
C GLU A 147 -8.86 -17.17 1.54
N GLN A 148 -9.01 -15.97 0.99
CA GLN A 148 -7.98 -15.35 0.14
C GLN A 148 -6.63 -15.29 0.87
N ALA A 149 -6.58 -14.82 2.11
CA ALA A 149 -5.35 -14.76 2.90
C ALA A 149 -4.77 -16.15 3.22
N LYS A 150 -5.62 -17.15 3.48
CA LYS A 150 -5.18 -18.55 3.66
C LYS A 150 -4.60 -19.15 2.39
N VAL A 151 -5.14 -18.83 1.23
CA VAL A 151 -4.58 -19.26 -0.07
C VAL A 151 -3.17 -18.69 -0.24
N VAL A 152 -2.97 -17.40 0.11
CA VAL A 152 -1.64 -16.78 0.05
C VAL A 152 -0.67 -17.41 1.05
N ASN A 153 -1.13 -17.82 2.24
CA ASN A 153 -0.33 -18.55 3.22
C ASN A 153 0.20 -19.88 2.65
N LYS A 154 -0.71 -20.67 2.04
CA LYS A 154 -0.33 -21.93 1.36
C LYS A 154 0.66 -21.70 0.22
N PHE A 155 0.44 -20.63 -0.54
CA PHE A 155 1.31 -20.23 -1.64
C PHE A 155 2.72 -19.85 -1.14
N TRP A 156 2.85 -19.05 -0.10
CA TRP A 156 4.14 -18.76 0.53
C TRP A 156 4.86 -20.02 1.01
N SER A 157 4.10 -20.93 1.65
CA SER A 157 4.66 -22.21 2.12
C SER A 157 5.21 -23.08 0.99
N HIS A 158 4.48 -23.10 -0.15
CA HIS A 158 4.95 -23.76 -1.39
C HIS A 158 6.19 -23.08 -1.96
N LEU A 159 6.16 -21.76 -2.13
CA LEU A 159 7.29 -21.02 -2.68
C LEU A 159 8.59 -21.21 -1.87
N ILE A 160 8.49 -21.19 -0.55
CA ILE A 160 9.65 -21.40 0.32
C ILE A 160 10.15 -22.83 0.22
N LYS A 161 9.24 -23.81 0.23
CA LYS A 161 9.59 -25.22 0.24
C LYS A 161 10.10 -25.70 -1.11
N ASP A 162 9.38 -25.39 -2.19
CA ASP A 162 9.56 -26.00 -3.49
C ASP A 162 10.31 -25.08 -4.46
N GLU A 163 9.93 -23.82 -4.55
CA GLU A 163 10.54 -22.81 -5.41
C GLU A 163 11.79 -22.17 -4.81
N LYS A 164 12.07 -22.42 -3.52
CA LYS A 164 13.24 -21.89 -2.79
C LYS A 164 13.33 -20.36 -2.81
N ILE A 165 12.17 -19.67 -2.79
CA ILE A 165 12.13 -18.23 -2.65
C ILE A 165 12.80 -17.81 -1.34
N THR A 166 13.55 -16.71 -1.37
CA THR A 166 14.00 -16.07 -0.13
C THR A 166 12.79 -15.34 0.49
N PRO A 167 12.34 -15.75 1.70
CA PRO A 167 11.20 -15.11 2.34
C PRO A 167 11.54 -13.69 2.80
N PRO A 168 10.53 -12.86 3.10
CA PRO A 168 10.75 -11.54 3.69
C PRO A 168 11.57 -11.60 4.98
N GLU A 169 12.44 -10.62 5.16
CA GLU A 169 13.27 -10.45 6.36
C GLU A 169 12.55 -9.56 7.36
N THR A 170 11.74 -8.59 6.85
CA THR A 170 10.92 -7.68 7.64
C THR A 170 9.52 -7.56 7.05
N PHE A 171 8.56 -7.17 7.89
CA PHE A 171 7.15 -7.12 7.57
C PHE A 171 6.56 -5.80 8.03
N TYR A 172 5.91 -5.08 7.13
CA TYR A 172 5.20 -3.84 7.39
C TYR A 172 3.73 -3.98 7.04
N THR A 173 2.86 -3.30 7.77
CA THR A 173 1.42 -3.36 7.53
C THR A 173 0.74 -2.03 7.80
N SER A 174 -0.31 -1.75 7.05
CA SER A 174 -1.29 -0.70 7.34
C SER A 174 -1.91 -0.90 8.73
N PRO A 175 -2.33 0.17 9.42
CA PRO A 175 -3.03 0.08 10.70
C PRO A 175 -4.49 -0.37 10.60
N LEU A 176 -5.08 -0.41 9.38
CA LEU A 176 -6.46 -0.80 9.20
C LEU A 176 -6.65 -2.30 9.40
N TYR A 177 -7.73 -2.68 10.12
CA TYR A 177 -7.96 -4.04 10.61
C TYR A 177 -7.80 -5.11 9.53
N ARG A 178 -8.38 -4.89 8.35
CA ARG A 178 -8.30 -5.80 7.20
C ARG A 178 -6.86 -6.13 6.76
N CYS A 179 -5.95 -5.17 6.86
CA CYS A 179 -4.53 -5.40 6.53
C CYS A 179 -3.79 -6.14 7.63
N LEU A 180 -4.06 -5.79 8.89
CA LEU A 180 -3.47 -6.47 10.06
C LEU A 180 -3.84 -7.95 10.03
N ASP A 181 -5.11 -8.26 9.80
CA ASP A 181 -5.62 -9.63 9.79
C ASP A 181 -5.12 -10.40 8.55
N THR A 182 -5.11 -9.77 7.37
CA THR A 182 -4.51 -10.36 6.17
C THR A 182 -3.05 -10.71 6.39
N ALA A 183 -2.24 -9.79 6.93
CA ALA A 183 -0.83 -10.03 7.19
C ALA A 183 -0.63 -11.19 8.18
N LYS A 184 -1.42 -11.23 9.25
CA LYS A 184 -1.40 -12.31 10.25
C LYS A 184 -1.70 -13.67 9.60
N ILE A 185 -2.83 -13.79 8.91
CA ILE A 185 -3.25 -15.05 8.30
C ILE A 185 -2.26 -15.50 7.22
N THR A 186 -1.72 -14.56 6.42
CA THR A 186 -0.76 -14.85 5.35
C THR A 186 0.53 -15.49 5.88
N PHE A 187 1.04 -15.06 7.03
CA PHE A 187 2.35 -15.52 7.51
C PHE A 187 2.31 -16.39 8.76
N GLU A 188 1.14 -16.55 9.41
CA GLU A 188 0.99 -17.41 10.57
C GLU A 188 1.30 -18.87 10.20
N GLY A 189 2.22 -19.49 10.93
CA GLY A 189 2.65 -20.87 10.71
C GLY A 189 3.55 -21.11 9.50
N VAL A 190 3.85 -20.11 8.68
CA VAL A 190 4.82 -20.22 7.58
C VAL A 190 6.22 -20.44 8.18
N LYS A 191 6.99 -21.39 7.63
CA LYS A 191 8.36 -21.70 8.08
C LYS A 191 9.34 -20.60 7.67
N LEU A 192 9.40 -19.54 8.47
CA LEU A 192 10.36 -18.46 8.28
C LEU A 192 11.70 -18.78 9.00
N PRO A 193 12.82 -18.16 8.55
CA PRO A 193 14.09 -18.27 9.24
C PRO A 193 14.00 -17.74 10.68
N LYS A 194 14.60 -18.46 11.66
CA LYS A 194 14.57 -18.04 13.07
C LYS A 194 15.08 -16.63 13.32
N LYS A 195 16.02 -16.14 12.50
CA LYS A 195 16.58 -14.79 12.59
C LYS A 195 15.61 -13.70 12.12
N ASN A 196 14.62 -14.05 11.29
CA ASN A 196 13.64 -13.14 10.70
C ASN A 196 12.22 -13.68 10.97
N PRO A 197 11.76 -13.69 12.25
CA PRO A 197 10.43 -14.17 12.59
C PRO A 197 9.37 -13.19 12.07
N PHE A 198 8.14 -13.65 11.91
CA PHE A 198 7.01 -12.79 11.57
C PHE A 198 6.67 -11.87 12.74
N VAL A 199 7.19 -10.66 12.72
CA VAL A 199 6.92 -9.59 13.71
C VAL A 199 6.63 -8.29 12.95
N PRO A 200 5.40 -8.09 12.48
CA PRO A 200 5.05 -6.94 11.68
C PRO A 200 5.18 -5.62 12.44
N VAL A 201 5.58 -4.57 11.72
CA VAL A 201 5.56 -3.19 12.19
C VAL A 201 4.41 -2.45 11.52
N VAL A 202 3.50 -1.94 12.34
CA VAL A 202 2.37 -1.12 11.89
C VAL A 202 2.87 0.28 11.55
N LYS A 203 2.63 0.71 10.31
CA LYS A 203 3.01 2.01 9.76
C LYS A 203 1.77 2.81 9.42
N GLU A 204 1.61 3.98 10.04
CA GLU A 204 0.44 4.84 9.85
C GLU A 204 0.22 5.19 8.37
N PHE A 205 1.29 5.50 7.65
CA PHE A 205 1.19 5.94 6.27
C PHE A 205 1.09 4.83 5.22
N LEU A 206 1.03 3.56 5.64
CA LEU A 206 0.63 2.46 4.75
C LEU A 206 -0.90 2.28 4.68
N ARG A 207 -1.69 3.18 5.29
CA ARG A 207 -3.15 3.18 5.23
C ARG A 207 -3.67 3.52 3.83
N GLU A 208 -4.94 3.20 3.55
CA GLU A 208 -5.60 3.56 2.30
C GLU A 208 -5.70 5.09 2.13
N GLY A 209 -6.12 5.56 0.97
CA GLY A 209 -6.46 6.95 0.76
C GLY A 209 -7.36 7.47 1.88
N ILE A 210 -6.98 8.60 2.50
CA ILE A 210 -7.78 9.18 3.58
C ILE A 210 -8.99 9.84 2.94
N SER A 211 -10.17 9.32 3.26
CA SER A 211 -11.46 9.80 2.76
C SER A 211 -12.44 9.96 3.92
N ALA A 212 -13.64 10.45 3.66
CA ALA A 212 -14.71 10.49 4.65
C ALA A 212 -15.30 9.10 4.94
N HIS A 213 -14.89 8.07 4.18
CA HIS A 213 -15.37 6.71 4.38
C HIS A 213 -14.95 6.16 5.75
N THR A 214 -15.89 5.65 6.51
CA THR A 214 -15.62 5.11 7.85
C THR A 214 -14.73 3.86 7.82
N CYS A 215 -14.70 3.14 6.70
CA CYS A 215 -13.81 2.00 6.51
C CYS A 215 -12.31 2.40 6.51
N ASP A 216 -12.00 3.69 6.34
CA ASP A 216 -10.65 4.22 6.36
C ASP A 216 -10.29 4.90 7.71
N ARG A 217 -11.23 4.91 8.68
CA ARG A 217 -11.01 5.32 10.06
C ARG A 217 -10.48 4.15 10.88
N ARG A 218 -9.20 4.19 11.28
CA ARG A 218 -8.62 3.11 12.08
C ARG A 218 -9.09 3.13 13.53
N HIS A 219 -9.09 1.97 14.16
CA HIS A 219 -9.22 1.87 15.60
C HIS A 219 -8.01 2.45 16.35
N SER A 220 -8.18 2.66 17.66
CA SER A 220 -7.10 3.14 18.53
C SER A 220 -5.93 2.16 18.56
N LYS A 221 -4.74 2.67 18.88
CA LYS A 221 -3.53 1.86 19.07
C LYS A 221 -3.74 0.76 20.11
N SER A 222 -4.42 1.07 21.22
CA SER A 222 -4.74 0.12 22.28
C SER A 222 -5.63 -1.02 21.77
N PHE A 223 -6.62 -0.71 20.92
CA PHE A 223 -7.45 -1.74 20.29
C PHE A 223 -6.62 -2.64 19.36
N ILE A 224 -5.78 -2.05 18.51
CA ILE A 224 -4.91 -2.82 17.61
C ILE A 224 -3.97 -3.72 18.42
N LYS A 225 -3.32 -3.18 19.46
CA LYS A 225 -2.42 -3.94 20.34
C LYS A 225 -3.11 -5.11 21.03
N LYS A 226 -4.37 -4.94 21.43
CA LYS A 226 -5.17 -6.00 22.07
C LYS A 226 -5.47 -7.16 21.09
N ASN A 227 -5.82 -6.84 19.83
CA ASN A 227 -6.23 -7.84 18.84
C ASN A 227 -5.03 -8.46 18.09
N PHE A 228 -3.90 -7.75 18.01
CA PHE A 228 -2.67 -8.17 17.34
C PHE A 228 -1.46 -8.01 18.28
N PRO A 229 -1.40 -8.77 19.39
CA PRO A 229 -0.40 -8.55 20.46
C PRO A 229 1.05 -8.77 20.02
N GLY A 230 1.28 -9.51 18.92
CA GLY A 230 2.62 -9.73 18.35
C GLY A 230 3.13 -8.61 17.43
N PHE A 231 2.28 -7.63 17.10
CA PHE A 231 2.64 -6.54 16.18
C PHE A 231 3.32 -5.40 16.94
N LYS A 232 4.31 -4.79 16.29
CA LYS A 232 4.98 -3.59 16.77
C LYS A 232 4.39 -2.36 16.10
N PHE A 233 4.63 -1.19 16.67
CA PHE A 233 4.22 0.08 16.10
C PHE A 233 5.45 0.92 15.78
N GLU A 234 5.36 1.71 14.74
CA GLU A 234 6.37 2.73 14.47
C GLU A 234 6.47 3.73 15.62
N LYS A 235 7.61 4.42 15.69
CA LYS A 235 7.83 5.46 16.69
C LYS A 235 6.82 6.61 16.49
N GLY A 236 6.18 7.05 17.56
CA GLY A 236 5.24 8.17 17.52
C GLY A 236 3.82 7.81 17.03
N PHE A 237 3.53 6.51 16.81
CA PHE A 237 2.18 6.08 16.44
C PHE A 237 1.15 6.56 17.48
N ALA A 238 0.19 7.38 17.04
CA ALA A 238 -0.81 8.01 17.90
C ALA A 238 -1.82 6.98 18.48
N GLU A 239 -2.39 7.29 19.65
CA GLU A 239 -3.45 6.44 20.23
C GLU A 239 -4.68 6.45 19.33
N GLU A 240 -5.24 7.62 19.08
CA GLU A 240 -6.40 7.79 18.21
C GLU A 240 -5.97 8.05 16.76
N ASP A 241 -6.91 7.92 15.80
CA ASP A 241 -6.66 8.23 14.38
C ASP A 241 -6.46 9.74 14.20
N PRO A 242 -5.25 10.20 13.83
CA PRO A 242 -4.97 11.63 13.74
C PRO A 242 -5.32 12.23 12.38
N TYR A 243 -5.75 11.45 11.40
CA TYR A 243 -5.89 11.88 10.01
C TYR A 243 -7.30 11.79 9.45
N TRP A 244 -8.08 10.81 9.90
CA TRP A 244 -9.43 10.64 9.38
C TRP A 244 -10.37 11.76 9.86
N THR A 245 -11.22 12.23 8.96
CA THR A 245 -12.29 13.20 9.25
C THR A 245 -13.57 12.82 8.52
N GLU A 246 -14.71 13.18 9.06
CA GLU A 246 -16.04 12.86 8.51
C GLU A 246 -16.37 13.60 7.20
N LEU A 247 -15.62 14.63 6.84
CA LEU A 247 -16.03 15.58 5.80
C LEU A 247 -15.01 15.72 4.64
N PHE A 248 -13.77 15.33 4.86
CA PHE A 248 -12.70 15.69 3.95
C PHE A 248 -11.92 14.48 3.48
N ALA A 249 -11.54 14.50 2.21
CA ALA A 249 -10.66 13.53 1.59
C ALA A 249 -9.31 14.14 1.25
N GLU A 250 -8.24 13.35 1.37
CA GLU A 250 -6.91 13.78 0.94
C GLU A 250 -6.82 13.84 -0.59
N PRO A 251 -6.20 14.88 -1.16
CA PRO A 251 -5.84 14.88 -2.57
C PRO A 251 -4.84 13.76 -2.89
N ARG A 252 -4.94 13.21 -4.11
CA ARG A 252 -4.02 12.15 -4.59
C ARG A 252 -2.53 12.53 -4.42
N ALA A 253 -2.18 13.79 -4.61
CA ALA A 253 -0.82 14.27 -4.42
C ALA A 253 -0.33 14.15 -2.97
N ASN A 254 -1.24 14.31 -1.99
CA ASN A 254 -0.89 14.12 -0.58
C ASN A 254 -0.67 12.64 -0.27
N GLN A 255 -1.51 11.75 -0.84
CA GLN A 255 -1.30 10.32 -0.74
C GLN A 255 0.07 9.92 -1.32
N ASP A 256 0.43 10.41 -2.51
CA ASP A 256 1.73 10.13 -3.11
C ASP A 256 2.90 10.65 -2.24
N ALA A 257 2.71 11.81 -1.61
CA ALA A 257 3.68 12.38 -0.70
C ALA A 257 3.90 11.52 0.57
N ARG A 258 2.82 11.04 1.20
CA ARG A 258 2.93 10.17 2.38
C ARG A 258 3.43 8.77 2.05
N SER A 259 3.06 8.23 0.88
CA SER A 259 3.61 6.97 0.36
C SER A 259 5.13 7.07 0.17
N LYS A 260 5.60 8.19 -0.38
CA LYS A 260 7.04 8.48 -0.47
C LYS A 260 7.69 8.57 0.92
N ALA A 261 7.06 9.29 1.85
CA ALA A 261 7.59 9.47 3.20
C ALA A 261 7.71 8.15 3.97
N VAL A 262 6.70 7.28 3.90
CA VAL A 262 6.76 5.97 4.57
C VAL A 262 7.82 5.07 3.94
N LEU A 263 8.02 5.12 2.63
CA LEU A 263 9.05 4.35 1.95
C LEU A 263 10.45 4.85 2.31
N ASP A 264 10.64 6.18 2.37
CA ASP A 264 11.88 6.80 2.82
C ASP A 264 12.21 6.43 4.27
N ASP A 265 11.20 6.42 5.15
CA ASP A 265 11.36 6.01 6.54
C ASP A 265 11.74 4.52 6.65
N ILE A 266 11.03 3.63 5.96
CA ILE A 266 11.36 2.20 5.92
C ILE A 266 12.81 2.01 5.47
N LEU A 267 13.16 2.54 4.30
CA LEU A 267 14.48 2.31 3.73
C LEU A 267 15.61 3.10 4.40
N SER A 268 15.33 4.08 5.23
CA SER A 268 16.33 4.75 6.06
C SER A 268 16.65 4.00 7.35
N ASN A 269 15.74 3.14 7.83
CA ASN A 269 15.84 2.47 9.12
C ASN A 269 15.90 0.94 9.03
N ASP A 270 15.79 0.37 7.83
CA ASP A 270 15.77 -1.07 7.59
C ASP A 270 16.70 -1.42 6.42
N ASP A 271 17.72 -2.22 6.70
CA ASP A 271 18.69 -2.67 5.70
C ASP A 271 18.32 -4.00 5.03
N SER A 272 17.12 -4.52 5.27
CA SER A 272 16.62 -5.76 4.69
C SER A 272 16.58 -5.71 3.17
N THR A 273 16.95 -6.82 2.55
CA THR A 273 16.86 -6.96 1.09
C THR A 273 15.49 -7.42 0.63
N TYR A 274 14.77 -8.15 1.48
CA TYR A 274 13.45 -8.72 1.19
C TYR A 274 12.44 -8.20 2.21
N ILE A 275 11.49 -7.40 1.75
CA ILE A 275 10.53 -6.70 2.62
C ILE A 275 9.10 -7.03 2.17
N SER A 276 8.23 -7.39 3.13
CA SER A 276 6.79 -7.53 2.89
C SER A 276 6.04 -6.29 3.34
N ILE A 277 5.11 -5.82 2.50
CA ILE A 277 4.17 -4.72 2.80
C ILE A 277 2.76 -5.23 2.59
N SER A 278 1.93 -5.22 3.65
CA SER A 278 0.50 -5.50 3.57
C SER A 278 -0.27 -4.19 3.63
N SER A 279 -0.95 -3.83 2.53
CA SER A 279 -1.59 -2.54 2.38
C SER A 279 -2.86 -2.62 1.51
N HIS A 280 -3.20 -1.58 0.77
CA HIS A 280 -4.44 -1.39 0.05
C HIS A 280 -4.19 -1.12 -1.43
N SER A 281 -5.24 -1.23 -2.27
CA SER A 281 -5.08 -1.01 -3.71
C SER A 281 -4.68 0.42 -4.05
N GLY A 282 -5.26 1.41 -3.36
CA GLY A 282 -4.94 2.82 -3.58
C GLY A 282 -3.53 3.17 -3.11
N GLU A 283 -3.13 2.68 -1.93
CA GLU A 283 -1.80 2.93 -1.38
C GLU A 283 -0.69 2.19 -2.16
N ILE A 284 -0.90 0.91 -2.53
CA ILE A 284 0.05 0.19 -3.40
C ILE A 284 0.14 0.89 -4.76
N GLY A 285 -1.00 1.33 -5.32
CA GLY A 285 -1.02 2.14 -6.52
C GLY A 285 -0.21 3.44 -6.37
N SER A 286 -0.28 4.10 -5.22
CA SER A 286 0.52 5.28 -4.89
C SER A 286 2.01 4.96 -4.80
N LEU A 287 2.39 3.90 -4.09
CA LEU A 287 3.78 3.42 -4.02
C LEU A 287 4.35 3.09 -5.41
N LEU A 288 3.56 2.47 -6.28
CA LEU A 288 3.99 2.08 -7.63
C LEU A 288 4.08 3.27 -8.58
N ARG A 289 3.21 4.27 -8.45
CA ARG A 289 3.12 5.37 -9.42
C ARG A 289 4.48 5.98 -9.71
N GLY A 290 4.78 6.04 -11.01
CA GLY A 290 5.81 6.85 -11.56
C GLY A 290 5.19 8.01 -12.34
N MET A 291 5.96 9.05 -12.62
CA MET A 291 5.50 10.01 -13.60
C MET A 291 5.28 9.26 -14.92
N SER A 292 4.03 9.03 -15.29
CA SER A 292 3.69 9.04 -16.70
C SER A 292 4.03 10.45 -17.20
N PRO A 293 4.84 10.60 -18.25
CA PRO A 293 5.00 11.89 -18.89
C PRO A 293 3.72 12.18 -19.69
N SER A 294 2.59 12.36 -19.01
CA SER A 294 1.47 13.07 -19.61
C SER A 294 1.87 14.54 -19.62
N PHE A 295 2.59 14.94 -20.66
CA PHE A 295 2.64 16.31 -21.11
C PHE A 295 1.19 16.75 -21.41
N GLN A 296 0.44 17.13 -20.40
CA GLN A 296 -0.64 18.06 -20.58
C GLN A 296 -0.02 19.46 -20.57
N CYS A 297 0.35 19.87 -21.76
CA CYS A 297 0.61 21.26 -22.05
C CYS A 297 -0.71 22.03 -21.83
N ARG A 298 -0.98 22.45 -20.61
CA ARG A 298 -1.85 23.57 -20.30
C ARG A 298 -0.94 24.74 -19.94
N SER A 299 -0.95 25.72 -20.84
CA SER A 299 -0.35 27.02 -20.67
C SER A 299 -0.58 27.54 -19.24
N ASP A 300 0.49 28.03 -18.64
CA ASP A 300 0.58 29.07 -17.62
C ASP A 300 0.63 28.72 -16.12
N ILE A 301 0.81 27.46 -15.69
CA ILE A 301 1.23 27.21 -14.29
C ILE A 301 2.21 26.03 -14.26
N PHE A 302 3.46 26.28 -13.85
CA PHE A 302 4.40 25.24 -13.43
C PHE A 302 3.89 24.64 -12.12
N VAL A 303 3.05 23.62 -12.16
CA VAL A 303 2.79 22.77 -11.01
C VAL A 303 3.96 21.79 -10.95
N LEU A 304 4.87 22.00 -10.03
CA LEU A 304 5.86 21.01 -9.64
C LEU A 304 5.09 19.82 -9.04
N THR A 305 4.77 18.83 -9.90
CA THR A 305 4.22 17.57 -9.44
C THR A 305 5.30 16.84 -8.64
N ASN A 306 4.94 16.28 -7.50
CA ASN A 306 5.83 15.50 -6.67
C ASN A 306 6.58 14.46 -7.51
N PRO A 307 7.88 14.20 -7.22
CA PRO A 307 8.61 13.16 -7.93
C PRO A 307 7.91 11.80 -7.74
N PRO A 308 8.02 10.91 -8.74
CA PRO A 308 7.41 9.59 -8.68
C PRO A 308 7.91 8.82 -7.45
N VAL A 309 7.07 7.99 -6.85
CA VAL A 309 7.50 7.16 -5.71
C VAL A 309 8.44 6.06 -6.23
N LEU A 310 7.96 5.05 -6.93
CA LEU A 310 8.81 3.97 -7.47
C LEU A 310 9.03 4.05 -8.98
N GLY A 311 8.13 4.67 -9.73
CA GLY A 311 8.23 4.73 -11.18
C GLY A 311 7.83 3.42 -11.89
N HIS A 312 7.03 2.60 -11.25
CA HIS A 312 6.42 1.42 -11.85
C HIS A 312 5.17 1.82 -12.65
N ARG A 313 4.84 1.03 -13.69
CA ARG A 313 3.55 1.17 -14.37
C ARG A 313 2.40 0.97 -13.37
N GLU A 314 1.26 1.57 -13.63
CA GLU A 314 0.08 1.34 -12.80
C GLU A 314 -0.33 -0.14 -12.88
N PHE A 315 -0.46 -0.77 -11.72
CA PHE A 315 -0.85 -2.17 -11.58
C PHE A 315 -1.82 -2.35 -10.43
N ARG A 316 -3.11 -2.37 -10.74
CA ARG A 316 -4.15 -2.47 -9.72
C ARG A 316 -4.30 -3.91 -9.23
N LEU A 317 -4.20 -4.12 -7.92
CA LEU A 317 -4.36 -5.43 -7.30
C LEU A 317 -5.81 -5.72 -6.93
N SER A 318 -6.28 -6.92 -7.23
CA SER A 318 -7.50 -7.48 -6.63
C SER A 318 -7.30 -7.76 -5.13
N THR A 319 -8.40 -7.93 -4.37
CA THR A 319 -8.32 -8.30 -2.95
C THR A 319 -7.55 -9.60 -2.76
N GLY A 320 -6.69 -9.65 -1.75
CA GLY A 320 -5.82 -10.79 -1.48
C GLY A 320 -4.66 -11.00 -2.46
N ALA A 321 -4.54 -10.18 -3.52
CA ALA A 321 -3.44 -10.30 -4.46
C ALA A 321 -2.15 -9.67 -3.95
N ALA A 322 -1.02 -10.21 -4.41
CA ALA A 322 0.30 -9.69 -4.07
C ALA A 322 1.23 -9.72 -5.28
N ILE A 323 2.15 -8.77 -5.36
CA ILE A 323 3.19 -8.69 -6.38
C ILE A 323 4.56 -8.39 -5.77
N PRO A 324 5.63 -8.99 -6.27
CA PRO A 324 6.99 -8.54 -6.01
C PRO A 324 7.39 -7.37 -6.92
N VAL A 325 8.20 -6.45 -6.38
CA VAL A 325 8.78 -5.31 -7.11
C VAL A 325 10.24 -5.15 -6.70
N LEU A 326 11.16 -5.27 -7.65
CA LEU A 326 12.58 -5.04 -7.38
C LEU A 326 12.91 -3.56 -7.57
N VAL A 327 13.38 -2.91 -6.50
CA VAL A 327 13.64 -1.48 -6.45
C VAL A 327 15.11 -1.21 -6.19
N LYS A 328 15.71 -0.32 -6.98
CA LYS A 328 16.98 0.34 -6.67
C LYS A 328 16.67 1.63 -5.91
N ALA A 329 17.20 1.77 -4.71
CA ALA A 329 17.15 2.96 -3.90
C ALA A 329 18.50 3.66 -3.92
N SER A 330 18.54 4.96 -4.24
CA SER A 330 19.75 5.79 -4.28
C SER A 330 19.60 6.94 -3.29
N THR A 331 20.35 6.89 -2.19
CA THR A 331 20.36 7.96 -1.18
C THR A 331 21.03 9.21 -1.73
N LEU A 332 20.33 10.34 -1.64
CA LEU A 332 20.83 11.63 -2.13
C LEU A 332 21.52 12.41 -1.01
N ASN A 333 22.56 13.16 -1.38
CA ASN A 333 23.23 14.13 -0.48
C ASN A 333 22.49 15.48 -0.41
N ALA A 334 21.22 15.51 -0.84
CA ALA A 334 20.37 16.69 -0.79
C ALA A 334 19.29 16.53 0.30
N PRO A 335 18.85 17.63 0.93
CA PRO A 335 17.69 17.55 1.81
C PRO A 335 16.47 17.05 1.03
N PRO A 336 15.50 16.40 1.70
CA PRO A 336 14.24 16.02 1.07
C PRO A 336 13.61 17.22 0.38
N SER A 337 13.13 17.04 -0.85
CA SER A 337 12.34 18.08 -1.53
C SER A 337 11.16 18.43 -0.64
N ALA A 338 10.93 19.73 -0.42
CA ALA A 338 9.76 20.17 0.31
C ALA A 338 8.50 19.66 -0.41
N THR A 339 7.77 18.77 0.24
CA THR A 339 6.52 18.26 -0.30
C THR A 339 5.44 19.27 0.01
N THR A 340 4.89 19.92 -1.00
CA THR A 340 3.74 20.81 -0.82
C THR A 340 2.50 19.94 -0.60
N THR A 341 1.93 20.01 0.59
CA THR A 341 0.63 19.39 0.87
C THR A 341 -0.48 20.29 0.36
N LEU A 342 -1.43 19.73 -0.35
CA LEU A 342 -2.64 20.42 -0.77
C LEU A 342 -3.68 20.36 0.35
N PRO A 343 -4.56 21.35 0.46
CA PRO A 343 -5.67 21.27 1.40
C PRO A 343 -6.57 20.08 1.07
N TYR A 344 -7.07 19.43 2.10
CA TYR A 344 -8.08 18.38 1.94
C TYR A 344 -9.35 18.96 1.34
N THR A 345 -10.04 18.20 0.53
CA THR A 345 -11.24 18.64 -0.18
C THR A 345 -12.50 18.06 0.48
N PRO A 346 -13.58 18.87 0.63
CA PRO A 346 -14.86 18.34 1.08
C PRO A 346 -15.33 17.20 0.17
N GLN A 347 -15.74 16.10 0.76
CA GLN A 347 -16.36 15.01 0.02
C GLN A 347 -17.82 15.34 -0.26
N LYS A 348 -18.30 15.08 -1.48
CA LYS A 348 -19.71 15.22 -1.82
C LYS A 348 -20.49 14.05 -1.24
N THR A 349 -21.61 14.33 -0.60
CA THR A 349 -22.45 13.36 0.08
C THR A 349 -23.92 13.55 -0.29
N CYS A 350 -24.74 12.54 -0.07
CA CYS A 350 -26.18 12.56 -0.29
C CYS A 350 -26.92 12.55 1.04
N ALA A 351 -28.00 13.35 1.16
CA ALA A 351 -28.85 13.35 2.34
C ALA A 351 -29.67 12.05 2.51
N ALA A 352 -29.87 11.30 1.42
CA ALA A 352 -30.58 10.03 1.39
C ALA A 352 -29.84 9.04 0.48
N PRO A 353 -29.99 7.71 0.70
CA PRO A 353 -29.28 6.72 -0.10
C PRO A 353 -29.71 6.78 -1.56
N PRO A 354 -28.78 6.89 -2.52
CA PRO A 354 -29.05 6.72 -3.94
C PRO A 354 -29.58 5.32 -4.24
N ALA A 355 -30.20 5.16 -5.41
CA ALA A 355 -30.65 3.85 -5.86
C ALA A 355 -29.48 2.85 -5.92
N ILE A 356 -29.74 1.63 -5.46
CA ILE A 356 -28.73 0.55 -5.44
C ILE A 356 -28.40 0.15 -6.87
N ARG A 357 -27.08 0.13 -7.19
CA ARG A 357 -26.55 -0.27 -8.51
C ARG A 357 -27.06 0.56 -9.68
N ASP A 358 -27.43 1.81 -9.44
CA ASP A 358 -27.79 2.73 -10.51
C ASP A 358 -26.53 3.13 -11.30
N SER A 359 -26.42 2.60 -12.51
CA SER A 359 -25.31 2.89 -13.42
C SER A 359 -25.40 4.29 -14.05
N SER A 360 -26.53 4.97 -13.94
CA SER A 360 -26.70 6.34 -14.44
C SER A 360 -26.12 7.39 -13.50
N CYS A 361 -25.87 7.01 -12.23
CA CYS A 361 -25.28 7.86 -11.21
C CYS A 361 -23.78 7.62 -11.10
N ASN A 362 -22.97 8.49 -11.69
CA ASN A 362 -21.50 8.37 -11.67
C ASN A 362 -20.82 9.26 -10.62
N ASP A 363 -21.57 10.22 -10.08
CA ASP A 363 -21.12 11.11 -9.00
C ASP A 363 -22.31 11.43 -8.08
N CYS A 364 -22.04 12.07 -6.95
CA CYS A 364 -23.11 12.39 -5.99
C CYS A 364 -24.11 13.46 -6.47
N SER A 365 -24.14 13.81 -7.75
CA SER A 365 -25.10 14.76 -8.33
C SER A 365 -26.51 14.17 -8.53
N CYS A 366 -26.62 12.84 -8.45
CA CYS A 366 -27.88 12.11 -8.60
C CYS A 366 -28.62 11.84 -7.27
N CYS A 367 -28.21 12.48 -6.20
CA CYS A 367 -28.91 12.45 -4.92
C CYS A 367 -30.05 13.45 -4.89
N THR A 368 -31.06 13.26 -5.70
CA THR A 368 -32.28 14.12 -5.73
C THR A 368 -33.47 13.45 -5.08
#